data_751ddca4134b04d89c26ca790aecd0ec
#
_entry.id   751ddca4134b04d89c26ca790aecd0ec
#
_cell.length_a   1.000
_cell.length_b   1.000
_cell.length_c   1.000
_cell.angle_alpha   90.00
_cell.angle_beta   90.00
_cell.angle_gamma   90.00
#
_symmetry.space_group_name_H-M   'P 1'
#
loop_
_entity.id
_entity.type
_entity.pdbx_description
1 polymer ?
#
loop_
_entity_poly.entity_id
_entity_poly.type
_entity_poly.pdbx_seq_one_letter_code
_entity_poly.pdbx_strand_id
1 'polypeptide(L)'
;MTRFWLIILRIICIIQILIAISKCFVSLVGLIGGEFIFLLQAIAFALIAALPVFTFIISNNNFPDKPIEGKLKKNFNRLFLINVLLTSFLFGFVFKDYKQAMSLSDQVGHLYFIFFIDLSISIATLLFHFSILYGLYWLRSHINNNANPRQFDFEDKNV
;
A
#
# COMPACT_ATOMS: atom_id res chain seq x y z
N MET A 1 -12.40 14.88 -5.32
CA MET A 1 -10.92 14.74 -5.36
C MET A 1 -10.37 15.78 -6.31
N THR A 2 -9.52 16.64 -5.82
CA THR A 2 -8.83 17.56 -6.70
C THR A 2 -7.78 16.79 -7.50
N ARG A 3 -7.49 17.22 -8.73
CA ARG A 3 -6.43 16.62 -9.57
C ARG A 3 -5.08 16.57 -8.84
N PHE A 4 -4.84 17.52 -7.95
CA PHE A 4 -3.63 17.60 -7.12
C PHE A 4 -3.47 16.37 -6.19
N TRP A 5 -4.52 15.99 -5.45
CA TRP A 5 -4.46 14.81 -4.59
C TRP A 5 -4.27 13.49 -5.36
N LEU A 6 -4.83 13.41 -6.56
CA LEU A 6 -4.62 12.26 -7.43
C LEU A 6 -3.15 12.12 -7.86
N ILE A 7 -2.48 13.24 -8.16
CA ILE A 7 -1.06 13.25 -8.50
C ILE A 7 -0.23 12.78 -7.31
N ILE A 8 -0.50 13.30 -6.11
CA ILE A 8 0.19 12.87 -4.88
C ILE A 8 0.01 11.36 -4.66
N LEU A 9 -1.22 10.85 -4.77
CA LEU A 9 -1.49 9.42 -4.62
C LEU A 9 -0.70 8.58 -5.63
N ARG A 10 -0.59 9.01 -6.88
CA ARG A 10 0.20 8.33 -7.91
C ARG A 10 1.69 8.32 -7.59
N ILE A 11 2.23 9.43 -7.09
CA ILE A 11 3.64 9.50 -6.66
C ILE A 11 3.90 8.53 -5.50
N ILE A 12 3.03 8.51 -4.50
CA ILE A 12 3.12 7.56 -3.37
C ILE A 12 3.05 6.12 -3.88
N CYS A 13 2.18 5.80 -4.83
CA CYS A 13 2.10 4.48 -5.45
C CYS A 13 3.41 4.06 -6.12
N ILE A 14 4.05 4.96 -6.89
CA ILE A 14 5.33 4.68 -7.56
C ILE A 14 6.41 4.39 -6.52
N ILE A 15 6.53 5.23 -5.49
CA ILE A 15 7.53 5.03 -4.43
C ILE A 15 7.30 3.69 -3.72
N GLN A 16 6.04 3.37 -3.37
CA GLN A 16 5.70 2.11 -2.71
C GLN A 16 6.02 0.89 -3.57
N ILE A 17 5.78 0.95 -4.88
CA ILE A 17 6.14 -0.12 -5.83
C ILE A 17 7.66 -0.36 -5.79
N LEU A 18 8.46 0.70 -5.88
CA LEU A 18 9.92 0.58 -5.87
C LEU A 18 10.42 -0.05 -4.56
N ILE A 19 9.92 0.41 -3.41
CA ILE A 19 10.29 -0.15 -2.11
C ILE A 19 9.86 -1.63 -2.01
N ALA A 20 8.63 -1.97 -2.38
CA ALA A 20 8.13 -3.32 -2.27
C ALA A 20 8.87 -4.30 -3.20
N ILE A 21 9.24 -3.87 -4.41
CA ILE A 21 10.06 -4.67 -5.34
C ILE A 21 11.46 -4.87 -4.75
N SER A 22 12.09 -3.84 -4.21
CA SER A 22 13.40 -3.93 -3.55
C SER A 22 13.37 -4.94 -2.38
N LYS A 23 12.39 -4.83 -1.48
CA LYS A 23 12.24 -5.76 -0.35
C LYS A 23 11.91 -7.19 -0.80
N CYS A 24 11.10 -7.35 -1.86
CA CYS A 24 10.84 -8.65 -2.49
C CYS A 24 12.13 -9.27 -3.02
N PHE A 25 12.95 -8.51 -3.74
CA PHE A 25 14.22 -8.97 -4.27
C PHE A 25 15.19 -9.39 -3.17
N VAL A 26 15.35 -8.57 -2.13
CA VAL A 26 16.19 -8.91 -0.96
C VAL A 26 15.70 -10.19 -0.29
N SER A 27 14.39 -10.39 -0.15
CA SER A 27 13.82 -11.62 0.40
C SER A 27 14.10 -12.83 -0.50
N LEU A 28 14.04 -12.70 -1.82
CA LEU A 28 14.39 -13.78 -2.75
C LEU A 28 15.88 -14.16 -2.69
N VAL A 29 16.77 -13.17 -2.53
CA VAL A 29 18.19 -13.43 -2.30
C VAL A 29 18.41 -14.16 -0.97
N GLY A 30 17.71 -13.77 0.09
CA GLY A 30 17.77 -14.45 1.39
C GLY A 30 17.25 -15.89 1.33
N LEU A 31 16.33 -16.22 0.42
CA LEU A 31 15.85 -17.58 0.20
C LEU A 31 16.96 -18.54 -0.27
N ILE A 32 18.00 -18.05 -0.96
CA ILE A 32 19.17 -18.85 -1.37
C ILE A 32 19.89 -19.41 -0.14
N GLY A 33 19.79 -18.74 1.02
CA GLY A 33 20.28 -19.22 2.32
C GLY A 33 19.46 -20.37 2.94
N GLY A 34 18.37 -20.80 2.31
CA GLY A 34 17.56 -21.96 2.71
C GLY A 34 16.47 -21.70 3.74
N GLU A 35 16.22 -20.45 4.15
CA GLU A 35 15.21 -20.12 5.13
C GLU A 35 13.83 -19.86 4.50
N PHE A 36 12.86 -20.72 4.77
CA PHE A 36 11.49 -20.62 4.23
C PHE A 36 10.76 -19.30 4.56
N ILE A 37 11.16 -18.63 5.65
CA ILE A 37 10.60 -17.34 6.06
C ILE A 37 10.75 -16.27 4.96
N PHE A 38 11.85 -16.30 4.19
CA PHE A 38 12.08 -15.35 3.11
C PHE A 38 11.12 -15.54 1.92
N LEU A 39 10.62 -16.77 1.69
CA LEU A 39 9.58 -17.01 0.69
C LEU A 39 8.28 -16.31 1.09
N LEU A 40 7.87 -16.45 2.35
CA LEU A 40 6.68 -15.77 2.86
C LEU A 40 6.80 -14.25 2.79
N GLN A 41 7.98 -13.72 3.10
CA GLN A 41 8.26 -12.29 2.98
C GLN A 41 8.18 -11.81 1.51
N ALA A 42 8.76 -12.55 0.57
CA ALA A 42 8.69 -12.21 -0.85
C ALA A 42 7.25 -12.18 -1.35
N ILE A 43 6.44 -13.18 -0.99
CA ILE A 43 5.00 -13.22 -1.34
C ILE A 43 4.26 -12.02 -0.74
N ALA A 44 4.51 -11.70 0.53
CA ALA A 44 3.86 -10.56 1.20
C ALA A 44 4.22 -9.23 0.51
N PHE A 45 5.49 -8.99 0.18
CA PHE A 45 5.90 -7.77 -0.51
C PHE A 45 5.38 -7.72 -1.96
N ALA A 46 5.26 -8.85 -2.66
CA ALA A 46 4.63 -8.90 -3.97
C ALA A 46 3.14 -8.50 -3.90
N LEU A 47 2.40 -8.96 -2.89
CA LEU A 47 1.01 -8.57 -2.66
C LEU A 47 0.88 -7.09 -2.26
N ILE A 48 1.83 -6.57 -1.46
CA ILE A 48 1.90 -5.14 -1.12
C ILE A 48 2.15 -4.30 -2.38
N ALA A 49 3.01 -4.76 -3.30
CA ALA A 49 3.26 -4.08 -4.60
C ALA A 49 2.02 -4.11 -5.51
N ALA A 50 1.20 -5.14 -5.44
CA ALA A 50 0.00 -5.26 -6.27
C ALA A 50 -1.04 -4.17 -5.97
N LEU A 51 -1.16 -3.71 -4.71
CA LEU A 51 -2.13 -2.68 -4.32
C LEU A 51 -1.89 -1.34 -5.03
N PRO A 52 -0.69 -0.72 -4.99
CA PRO A 52 -0.44 0.53 -5.70
C PRO A 52 -0.55 0.41 -7.22
N VAL A 53 -0.15 -0.74 -7.82
CA VAL A 53 -0.36 -1.00 -9.24
C VAL A 53 -1.85 -0.97 -9.58
N PHE A 54 -2.67 -1.63 -8.78
CA PHE A 54 -4.11 -1.65 -8.96
C PHE A 54 -4.75 -0.26 -8.75
N THR A 55 -4.26 0.50 -7.76
CA THR A 55 -4.67 1.89 -7.53
C THR A 55 -4.35 2.77 -8.74
N PHE A 56 -3.19 2.57 -9.34
CA PHE A 56 -2.78 3.30 -10.54
C PHE A 56 -3.70 2.97 -11.73
N ILE A 57 -4.03 1.70 -11.94
CA ILE A 57 -4.95 1.25 -13.00
C ILE A 57 -6.33 1.89 -12.82
N ILE A 58 -6.91 1.84 -11.61
CA ILE A 58 -8.21 2.45 -11.31
C ILE A 58 -8.17 3.96 -11.52
N SER A 59 -7.11 4.62 -11.05
CA SER A 59 -6.98 6.07 -11.19
C SER A 59 -6.88 6.54 -12.63
N ASN A 60 -6.40 5.69 -13.54
CA ASN A 60 -6.29 6.02 -14.96
C ASN A 60 -7.55 5.67 -15.75
N ASN A 61 -8.18 4.53 -15.44
CA ASN A 61 -9.24 3.97 -16.26
C ASN A 61 -10.65 4.36 -15.79
N ASN A 62 -10.82 4.61 -14.49
CA ASN A 62 -12.13 4.81 -13.89
C ASN A 62 -12.37 6.24 -13.38
N PHE A 63 -11.31 6.99 -13.10
CA PHE A 63 -11.47 8.39 -12.70
C PHE A 63 -11.82 9.28 -13.91
N PRO A 64 -12.75 10.26 -13.81
CA PRO A 64 -13.45 10.67 -12.58
C PRO A 64 -14.79 9.99 -12.31
N ASP A 65 -15.41 9.32 -13.28
CA ASP A 65 -16.84 9.00 -13.30
C ASP A 65 -17.22 7.59 -13.77
N LYS A 66 -16.26 6.77 -14.20
CA LYS A 66 -16.55 5.39 -14.60
C LYS A 66 -16.68 4.47 -13.39
N PRO A 67 -17.87 3.92 -13.06
CA PRO A 67 -18.08 3.16 -11.86
C PRO A 67 -17.23 1.88 -11.84
N ILE A 68 -16.83 1.48 -10.61
CA ILE A 68 -16.11 0.23 -10.38
C ILE A 68 -17.12 -0.89 -10.19
N GLU A 69 -17.38 -1.67 -11.25
CA GLU A 69 -18.44 -2.69 -11.26
C GLU A 69 -17.92 -4.09 -11.58
N GLY A 70 -18.79 -5.08 -11.44
CA GLY A 70 -18.59 -6.47 -11.87
C GLY A 70 -17.31 -7.11 -11.32
N LYS A 71 -16.50 -7.67 -12.21
CA LYS A 71 -15.25 -8.37 -11.88
C LYS A 71 -14.21 -7.44 -11.23
N LEU A 72 -14.17 -6.17 -11.68
CA LEU A 72 -13.24 -5.18 -11.14
C LEU A 72 -13.55 -4.87 -9.67
N LYS A 73 -14.84 -4.72 -9.30
CA LYS A 73 -15.29 -4.52 -7.91
C LYS A 73 -14.92 -5.70 -7.02
N LYS A 74 -15.08 -6.93 -7.53
CA LYS A 74 -14.73 -8.15 -6.79
C LYS A 74 -13.23 -8.24 -6.52
N ASN A 75 -12.41 -7.95 -7.53
CA ASN A 75 -10.96 -7.95 -7.40
C ASN A 75 -10.49 -6.81 -6.46
N PHE A 76 -11.10 -5.64 -6.55
CA PHE A 76 -10.87 -4.53 -5.63
C PHE A 76 -11.07 -4.96 -4.18
N ASN A 77 -12.24 -5.50 -3.86
CA ASN A 77 -12.58 -5.87 -2.49
C ASN A 77 -11.62 -6.94 -1.94
N ARG A 78 -11.25 -7.94 -2.76
CA ARG A 78 -10.31 -8.98 -2.37
C ARG A 78 -8.92 -8.42 -2.09
N LEU A 79 -8.38 -7.64 -3.04
CA LEU A 79 -7.06 -7.06 -2.91
C LEU A 79 -6.99 -6.07 -1.74
N PHE A 80 -8.03 -5.26 -1.56
CA PHE A 80 -8.14 -4.33 -0.43
C PHE A 80 -8.12 -5.08 0.91
N LEU A 81 -8.94 -6.13 1.06
CA LEU A 81 -9.00 -6.93 2.28
C LEU A 81 -7.64 -7.60 2.60
N ILE A 82 -7.02 -8.23 1.60
CA ILE A 82 -5.70 -8.84 1.75
C ILE A 82 -4.68 -7.80 2.25
N ASN A 83 -4.69 -6.61 1.66
CA ASN A 83 -3.74 -5.56 2.05
C ASN A 83 -4.03 -4.94 3.41
N VAL A 84 -5.29 -4.90 3.86
CA VAL A 84 -5.63 -4.55 5.26
C VAL A 84 -5.02 -5.58 6.22
N LEU A 85 -5.12 -6.87 5.92
CA LEU A 85 -4.48 -7.92 6.73
C LEU A 85 -2.95 -7.83 6.71
N LEU A 86 -2.36 -7.51 5.56
CA LEU A 86 -0.92 -7.32 5.43
C LEU A 86 -0.39 -6.10 6.21
N THR A 87 -1.24 -5.18 6.61
CA THR A 87 -0.85 -4.09 7.51
C THR A 87 -0.30 -4.63 8.83
N SER A 88 -0.88 -5.70 9.39
CA SER A 88 -0.37 -6.35 10.59
C SER A 88 1.02 -6.98 10.38
N PHE A 89 1.26 -7.52 9.18
CA PHE A 89 2.58 -8.02 8.80
C PHE A 89 3.61 -6.88 8.75
N LEU A 90 3.28 -5.74 8.14
CA LEU A 90 4.15 -4.57 8.10
C LEU A 90 4.47 -4.02 9.49
N PHE A 91 3.49 -4.00 10.40
CA PHE A 91 3.73 -3.65 11.81
C PHE A 91 4.73 -4.58 12.47
N GLY A 92 4.58 -5.90 12.27
CA GLY A 92 5.52 -6.90 12.76
C GLY A 92 6.94 -6.68 12.21
N PHE A 93 7.05 -6.28 10.96
CA PHE A 93 8.32 -5.97 10.30
C PHE A 93 8.99 -4.74 10.92
N VAL A 94 8.27 -3.64 11.08
CA VAL A 94 8.76 -2.42 11.74
C VAL A 94 9.20 -2.72 13.18
N PHE A 95 8.43 -3.52 13.91
CA PHE A 95 8.77 -3.89 15.29
C PHE A 95 10.04 -4.76 15.39
N LYS A 96 10.22 -5.69 14.42
CA LYS A 96 11.46 -6.48 14.32
C LYS A 96 12.65 -5.56 14.07
N ASP A 97 12.57 -4.68 13.08
CA ASP A 97 13.66 -3.77 12.72
C ASP A 97 13.98 -2.79 13.87
N TYR A 98 12.95 -2.32 14.58
CA TYR A 98 13.13 -1.50 15.79
C TYR A 98 13.91 -2.24 16.89
N LYS A 99 13.50 -3.49 17.21
CA LYS A 99 14.22 -4.30 18.21
C LYS A 99 15.67 -4.53 17.81
N GLN A 100 15.91 -4.79 16.53
CA GLN A 100 17.25 -5.03 16.00
C GLN A 100 18.11 -3.75 16.07
N ALA A 101 17.56 -2.59 15.71
CA ALA A 101 18.25 -1.31 15.85
C ALA A 101 18.60 -0.99 17.30
N MET A 102 17.68 -1.25 18.25
CA MET A 102 17.92 -1.00 19.67
C MET A 102 18.93 -1.97 20.30
N SER A 103 18.94 -3.25 19.90
CA SER A 103 19.91 -4.21 20.42
C SER A 103 21.35 -3.92 19.99
N LEU A 104 21.54 -3.13 18.95
CA LEU A 104 22.84 -2.79 18.37
C LEU A 104 23.29 -1.36 18.72
N SER A 105 22.45 -0.59 19.44
CA SER A 105 22.76 0.79 19.83
C SER A 105 24.06 0.92 20.65
N ASP A 106 24.41 -0.13 21.40
CA ASP A 106 25.61 -0.18 22.24
C ASP A 106 26.83 -0.76 21.49
N GLN A 107 26.63 -1.23 20.25
CA GLN A 107 27.70 -1.83 19.44
C GLN A 107 27.99 -0.95 18.21
N VAL A 108 29.18 -0.36 18.16
CA VAL A 108 29.88 0.21 16.99
C VAL A 108 29.03 0.95 15.93
N GLY A 109 29.27 2.27 15.81
CA GLY A 109 28.51 3.25 15.06
C GLY A 109 28.12 2.99 13.59
N HIS A 110 28.85 2.21 12.82
CA HIS A 110 28.52 1.95 11.42
C HIS A 110 27.36 0.96 11.23
N LEU A 111 27.28 -0.10 12.03
CA LEU A 111 26.19 -1.07 11.98
C LEU A 111 24.88 -0.45 12.44
N TYR A 112 24.91 0.37 13.48
CA TYR A 112 23.73 1.12 13.96
C TYR A 112 23.10 1.98 12.85
N PHE A 113 23.92 2.66 12.04
CA PHE A 113 23.45 3.51 10.96
C PHE A 113 22.69 2.72 9.88
N ILE A 114 23.16 1.53 9.50
CA ILE A 114 22.51 0.65 8.52
C ILE A 114 21.13 0.19 9.04
N PHE A 115 21.06 -0.24 10.30
CA PHE A 115 19.80 -0.67 10.90
C PHE A 115 18.81 0.48 11.09
N PHE A 116 19.30 1.69 11.36
CA PHE A 116 18.46 2.89 11.43
C PHE A 116 17.86 3.24 10.07
N ILE A 117 18.62 3.11 8.99
CA ILE A 117 18.10 3.29 7.62
C ILE A 117 17.03 2.25 7.32
N ASP A 118 17.28 0.98 7.63
CA ASP A 118 16.32 -0.11 7.34
C ASP A 118 15.01 0.09 8.14
N LEU A 119 15.09 0.46 9.39
CA LEU A 119 13.95 0.87 10.21
C LEU A 119 13.19 2.04 9.59
N SER A 120 13.90 3.07 9.14
CA SER A 120 13.28 4.25 8.50
C SER A 120 12.53 3.88 7.22
N ILE A 121 13.11 3.00 6.39
CA ILE A 121 12.45 2.47 5.19
C ILE A 121 11.21 1.64 5.55
N SER A 122 11.27 0.83 6.60
CA SER A 122 10.14 0.02 7.05
C SER A 122 8.99 0.87 7.58
N ILE A 123 9.28 1.93 8.34
CA ILE A 123 8.27 2.92 8.78
C ILE A 123 7.67 3.65 7.56
N ALA A 124 8.49 4.12 6.63
CA ALA A 124 8.01 4.78 5.42
C ALA A 124 7.11 3.85 4.59
N THR A 125 7.49 2.58 4.46
CA THR A 125 6.69 1.55 3.78
C THR A 125 5.30 1.41 4.41
N LEU A 126 5.23 1.35 5.74
CA LEU A 126 3.97 1.26 6.48
C LEU A 126 3.10 2.50 6.27
N LEU A 127 3.69 3.70 6.37
CA LEU A 127 2.96 4.97 6.18
C LEU A 127 2.43 5.10 4.74
N PHE A 128 3.22 4.75 3.73
CA PHE A 128 2.77 4.76 2.34
C PHE A 128 1.68 3.73 2.09
N HIS A 129 1.79 2.55 2.69
CA HIS A 129 0.75 1.52 2.60
C HIS A 129 -0.60 2.01 3.14
N PHE A 130 -0.63 2.63 4.31
CA PHE A 130 -1.83 3.26 4.87
C PHE A 130 -2.38 4.37 3.97
N SER A 131 -1.49 5.22 3.45
CA SER A 131 -1.88 6.32 2.57
C SER A 131 -2.54 5.80 1.28
N ILE A 132 -2.05 4.69 0.73
CA ILE A 132 -2.62 4.06 -0.47
C ILE A 132 -3.96 3.40 -0.15
N LEU A 133 -4.08 2.68 0.96
CA LEU A 133 -5.35 2.09 1.39
C LEU A 133 -6.42 3.16 1.59
N TYR A 134 -6.09 4.24 2.29
CA TYR A 134 -7.00 5.37 2.49
C TYR A 134 -7.34 6.07 1.17
N GLY A 135 -6.33 6.37 0.36
CA GLY A 135 -6.49 7.02 -0.94
C GLY A 135 -7.35 6.19 -1.91
N LEU A 136 -7.17 4.87 -1.90
CA LEU A 136 -7.95 3.94 -2.73
C LEU A 136 -9.41 3.85 -2.28
N TYR A 137 -9.65 3.80 -0.96
CA TYR A 137 -11.00 3.85 -0.40
C TYR A 137 -11.72 5.15 -0.84
N TRP A 138 -11.04 6.26 -0.70
CA TRP A 138 -11.57 7.57 -1.03
C TRP A 138 -11.75 7.77 -2.55
N LEU A 139 -10.82 7.28 -3.38
CA LEU A 139 -10.93 7.26 -4.84
C LEU A 139 -12.18 6.50 -5.29
N ARG A 140 -12.42 5.32 -4.71
CA ARG A 140 -13.63 4.53 -4.99
C ARG A 140 -14.91 5.27 -4.62
N SER A 141 -14.96 5.89 -3.44
CA SER A 141 -16.13 6.66 -2.99
C SER A 141 -16.41 7.82 -3.97
N HIS A 142 -15.37 8.55 -4.36
CA HIS A 142 -15.51 9.67 -5.29
C HIS A 142 -16.00 9.25 -6.68
N ILE A 143 -15.44 8.17 -7.25
CA ILE A 143 -15.87 7.64 -8.55
C ILE A 143 -17.33 7.19 -8.49
N ASN A 144 -17.73 6.47 -7.45
CA ASN A 144 -19.10 5.98 -7.34
C ASN A 144 -20.12 7.13 -7.15
N ASN A 145 -19.76 8.17 -6.39
CA ASN A 145 -20.62 9.35 -6.19
C ASN A 145 -20.78 10.15 -7.49
N ASN A 146 -19.73 10.27 -8.29
CA ASN A 146 -19.81 10.97 -9.59
C ASN A 146 -20.57 10.16 -10.65
N ALA A 147 -20.50 8.82 -10.58
CA ALA A 147 -21.21 7.95 -11.51
C ALA A 147 -22.74 7.90 -11.28
N ASN A 148 -23.19 8.19 -10.05
CA ASN A 148 -24.62 8.22 -9.69
C ASN A 148 -25.07 9.58 -9.11
N PRO A 149 -25.05 10.67 -9.88
CA PRO A 149 -25.49 11.98 -9.39
C PRO A 149 -27.00 12.04 -9.10
N ARG A 150 -27.80 11.08 -9.61
CA ARG A 150 -29.27 11.14 -9.56
C ARG A 150 -29.90 10.67 -8.25
N GLN A 151 -29.16 10.13 -7.29
CA GLN A 151 -29.74 9.67 -6.03
C GLN A 151 -30.02 10.81 -5.03
N PHE A 152 -29.42 11.98 -5.20
CA PHE A 152 -29.60 13.11 -4.28
C PHE A 152 -30.62 14.16 -4.74
N ASP A 153 -31.04 14.15 -6.03
CA ASP A 153 -31.99 15.15 -6.57
C ASP A 153 -33.46 14.84 -6.30
N PHE A 154 -33.80 13.71 -5.70
CA PHE A 154 -35.18 13.31 -5.45
C PHE A 154 -35.73 13.66 -4.06
N GLU A 155 -34.90 14.04 -3.09
CA GLU A 155 -35.39 14.41 -1.76
C GLU A 155 -35.81 15.89 -1.62
N ASP A 156 -35.33 16.79 -2.50
CA ASP A 156 -35.63 18.24 -2.40
C ASP A 156 -36.86 18.71 -3.21
N LYS A 157 -37.61 17.81 -3.86
CA LYS A 157 -38.80 18.21 -4.66
C LYS A 157 -40.15 17.93 -4.01
N ASN A 158 -40.20 17.50 -2.77
CA ASN A 158 -41.44 17.28 -2.04
C ASN A 158 -41.51 18.13 -0.74
N VAL A 159 -41.29 19.45 -0.86
CA VAL A 159 -41.67 20.43 0.15
C VAL A 159 -42.51 21.48 -0.51
#